data_8009e344d91e82d22cbb5514b7c20fe8
#
_entry.id   8009e344d91e82d22cbb5514b7c20fe8
#
_cell.length_a   1.000
_cell.length_b   1.000
_cell.length_c   1.000
_cell.angle_alpha   90.00
_cell.angle_beta   90.00
_cell.angle_gamma   90.00
#
_symmetry.space_group_name_H-M   'P 1'
#
loop_
_entity.id
_entity.type
_entity.pdbx_description
1 polymer ?
#
loop_
_entity_poly.entity_id
_entity_poly.type
_entity_poly.pdbx_seq_one_letter_code
_entity_poly.pdbx_strand_id
1 'polypeptide(L)'
;MGVKLARPQSEVVSIVGDGTYQMLPMELATVAQEGIKVIYVLLQNYGFASIGALSESRGSQRFGTKYRQRGTGSHLEDMDTIAGVDIAANARSWGIDVLEVHTIEEFKEAYKAAAASDRATMIHIETDLMGPNPPGSSWWDVAISEVSVLESTQRAYEDYQNDRKPQRHYL
;
A
#
# COMPACT_ATOMS: atom_id res chain seq x y z
N MET A 1 -15.07 -9.46 3.60
CA MET A 1 -16.52 -9.69 3.86
C MET A 1 -17.01 -11.00 3.21
N GLY A 2 -17.07 -11.13 1.89
CA GLY A 2 -17.62 -12.33 1.23
C GLY A 2 -17.06 -13.68 1.70
N VAL A 3 -15.74 -13.77 1.95
CA VAL A 3 -15.13 -15.00 2.49
C VAL A 3 -15.72 -15.36 3.85
N LYS A 4 -15.92 -14.37 4.73
CA LYS A 4 -16.49 -14.62 6.07
C LYS A 4 -17.94 -15.05 6.00
N LEU A 5 -18.73 -14.51 5.07
CA LEU A 5 -20.10 -14.94 4.83
C LEU A 5 -20.17 -16.38 4.29
N ALA A 6 -19.29 -16.73 3.36
CA ALA A 6 -19.21 -18.07 2.78
C ALA A 6 -18.63 -19.11 3.75
N ARG A 7 -17.80 -18.69 4.69
CA ARG A 7 -17.12 -19.54 5.69
C ARG A 7 -17.19 -18.90 7.08
N PRO A 8 -18.34 -18.91 7.74
CA PRO A 8 -18.55 -18.19 9.01
C PRO A 8 -17.59 -18.61 10.14
N GLN A 9 -17.11 -19.85 10.13
CA GLN A 9 -16.21 -20.37 11.17
C GLN A 9 -14.73 -20.04 10.91
N SER A 10 -14.39 -19.55 9.72
CA SER A 10 -13.00 -19.19 9.41
C SER A 10 -12.64 -17.83 10.00
N GLU A 11 -11.42 -17.70 10.52
CA GLU A 11 -10.83 -16.38 10.75
C GLU A 11 -10.48 -15.76 9.39
N VAL A 12 -10.83 -14.50 9.22
CA VAL A 12 -10.56 -13.76 7.99
C VAL A 12 -9.69 -12.56 8.32
N VAL A 13 -8.49 -12.54 7.75
CA VAL A 13 -7.54 -11.43 7.86
C VAL A 13 -7.39 -10.77 6.51
N SER A 14 -7.53 -9.46 6.46
CA SER A 14 -7.31 -8.64 5.26
C SER A 14 -6.10 -7.72 5.49
N ILE A 15 -5.03 -7.95 4.74
CA ILE A 15 -3.87 -7.05 4.75
C ILE A 15 -4.07 -6.02 3.65
N VAL A 16 -4.00 -4.74 4.00
CA VAL A 16 -4.32 -3.65 3.09
C VAL A 16 -3.40 -2.45 3.33
N GLY A 17 -2.91 -1.84 2.25
CA GLY A 17 -2.20 -0.57 2.31
C GLY A 17 -3.17 0.62 2.35
N ASP A 18 -2.69 1.74 2.85
CA ASP A 18 -3.45 3.00 2.96
C ASP A 18 -4.00 3.49 1.61
N GLY A 19 -3.26 3.34 0.53
CA GLY A 19 -3.74 3.67 -0.82
C GLY A 19 -4.96 2.85 -1.23
N THR A 20 -4.92 1.55 -0.99
CA THR A 20 -6.04 0.65 -1.27
C THR A 20 -7.23 0.95 -0.36
N TYR A 21 -6.97 1.21 0.93
CA TYR A 21 -7.99 1.60 1.88
C TYR A 21 -8.77 2.84 1.42
N GLN A 22 -8.08 3.87 0.96
CA GLN A 22 -8.71 5.12 0.52
C GLN A 22 -9.56 5.00 -0.75
N MET A 23 -9.41 3.91 -1.52
CA MET A 23 -10.25 3.69 -2.70
C MET A 23 -11.71 3.42 -2.33
N LEU A 24 -11.96 2.68 -1.25
CA LEU A 24 -13.33 2.30 -0.87
C LEU A 24 -13.46 1.99 0.63
N PRO A 25 -13.23 2.96 1.53
CA PRO A 25 -13.30 2.71 2.97
C PRO A 25 -14.72 2.50 3.49
N MET A 26 -15.73 2.95 2.76
CA MET A 26 -17.12 2.91 3.20
C MET A 26 -17.69 1.49 3.37
N GLU A 27 -17.07 0.47 2.78
CA GLU A 27 -17.45 -0.92 3.00
C GLU A 27 -17.24 -1.39 4.44
N LEU A 28 -16.45 -0.68 5.23
CA LEU A 28 -16.33 -0.90 6.66
C LEU A 28 -17.65 -0.64 7.39
N ALA A 29 -18.46 0.30 6.92
CA ALA A 29 -19.79 0.53 7.46
C ALA A 29 -20.68 -0.70 7.27
N THR A 30 -20.63 -1.34 6.10
CA THR A 30 -21.36 -2.59 5.86
C THR A 30 -20.90 -3.70 6.79
N VAL A 31 -19.59 -3.85 6.98
CA VAL A 31 -19.02 -4.86 7.89
C VAL A 31 -19.48 -4.65 9.33
N ALA A 32 -19.47 -3.39 9.81
CA ALA A 32 -19.93 -3.03 11.14
C ALA A 32 -21.46 -3.25 11.29
N GLN A 33 -22.24 -2.83 10.30
CA GLN A 33 -23.69 -2.94 10.29
C GLN A 33 -24.16 -4.41 10.32
N GLU A 34 -23.50 -5.26 9.55
CA GLU A 34 -23.83 -6.69 9.45
C GLU A 34 -23.17 -7.53 10.57
N GLY A 35 -22.41 -6.91 11.47
CA GLY A 35 -21.71 -7.61 12.56
C GLY A 35 -20.70 -8.64 12.07
N ILE A 36 -20.07 -8.42 10.92
CA ILE A 36 -19.17 -9.37 10.30
C ILE A 36 -17.77 -9.21 10.90
N LYS A 37 -17.27 -10.27 11.56
CA LYS A 37 -15.90 -10.27 12.10
C LYS A 37 -14.87 -10.40 10.97
N VAL A 38 -14.01 -9.38 10.82
CA VAL A 38 -12.82 -9.36 9.96
C VAL A 38 -11.71 -8.66 10.70
N ILE A 39 -10.50 -9.18 10.64
CA ILE A 39 -9.29 -8.51 11.13
C ILE A 39 -8.64 -7.80 9.94
N TYR A 40 -8.53 -6.48 10.00
CA TYR A 40 -7.82 -5.68 9.02
C TYR A 40 -6.41 -5.38 9.56
N VAL A 41 -5.39 -5.68 8.78
CA VAL A 41 -4.02 -5.23 9.04
C VAL A 41 -3.73 -4.12 8.05
N LEU A 42 -3.78 -2.87 8.51
CA LEU A 42 -3.58 -1.70 7.67
C LEU A 42 -2.15 -1.20 7.80
N LEU A 43 -1.46 -1.19 6.68
CA LEU A 43 -0.09 -0.68 6.56
C LEU A 43 -0.14 0.73 5.97
N GLN A 44 0.10 1.74 6.80
CA GLN A 44 0.13 3.14 6.38
C GLN A 44 1.57 3.56 6.05
N ASN A 45 1.81 3.84 4.78
CA ASN A 45 3.08 4.37 4.30
C ASN A 45 2.93 5.70 3.55
N TYR A 46 1.77 6.33 3.69
CA TYR A 46 1.41 7.65 3.12
C TYR A 46 1.51 7.71 1.60
N GLY A 47 1.05 6.64 0.93
CA GLY A 47 1.00 6.63 -0.52
C GLY A 47 0.92 5.25 -1.14
N PHE A 48 1.16 5.22 -2.44
CA PHE A 48 1.29 4.01 -3.24
C PHE A 48 2.77 3.61 -3.33
N ALA A 49 3.38 3.27 -2.18
CA ALA A 49 4.82 3.11 -2.04
C ALA A 49 5.40 2.06 -3.01
N SER A 50 4.73 0.92 -3.19
CA SER A 50 5.18 -0.13 -4.12
C SER A 50 5.20 0.36 -5.58
N ILE A 51 4.18 1.12 -5.99
CA ILE A 51 4.09 1.69 -7.34
C ILE A 51 5.21 2.72 -7.53
N GLY A 52 5.40 3.61 -6.56
CA GLY A 52 6.47 4.60 -6.60
C GLY A 52 7.87 3.97 -6.66
N ALA A 53 8.12 2.94 -5.85
CA ALA A 53 9.39 2.24 -5.85
C ALA A 53 9.65 1.49 -7.17
N LEU A 54 8.62 0.88 -7.75
CA LEU A 54 8.75 0.24 -9.07
C LEU A 54 9.10 1.26 -10.15
N SER A 55 8.39 2.39 -10.19
CA SER A 55 8.65 3.48 -11.13
C SER A 55 10.09 4.01 -11.01
N GLU A 56 10.54 4.28 -9.79
CA GLU A 56 11.89 4.75 -9.50
C GLU A 56 12.96 3.72 -9.89
N SER A 57 12.73 2.44 -9.66
CA SER A 57 13.65 1.37 -10.04
C SER A 57 13.85 1.23 -11.55
N ARG A 58 12.98 1.85 -12.34
CA ARG A 58 13.00 1.88 -13.81
C ARG A 58 13.36 3.25 -14.37
N GLY A 59 14.07 4.05 -13.59
CA GLY A 59 14.61 5.36 -13.98
C GLY A 59 13.62 6.50 -13.98
N SER A 60 12.37 6.28 -13.58
CA SER A 60 11.35 7.32 -13.47
C SER A 60 11.28 7.92 -12.06
N GLN A 61 10.35 8.81 -11.83
CA GLN A 61 10.09 9.45 -10.54
C GLN A 61 8.90 8.78 -9.83
N ARG A 62 8.80 9.00 -8.51
CA ARG A 62 7.62 8.58 -7.72
C ARG A 62 6.42 9.49 -7.92
N PHE A 63 6.25 10.03 -9.10
CA PHE A 63 5.24 11.03 -9.42
C PHE A 63 3.82 10.58 -9.03
N GLY A 64 3.14 11.40 -8.21
CA GLY A 64 1.76 11.18 -7.80
C GLY A 64 1.52 9.99 -6.85
N THR A 65 2.59 9.34 -6.34
CA THR A 65 2.47 8.16 -5.48
C THR A 65 2.63 8.43 -3.99
N LYS A 66 2.90 9.68 -3.60
CA LYS A 66 3.01 10.12 -2.20
C LYS A 66 1.81 10.98 -1.82
N TYR A 67 1.29 10.81 -0.60
CA TYR A 67 0.33 11.76 -0.05
C TYR A 67 1.05 12.98 0.46
N ARG A 68 0.67 14.14 -0.05
CA ARG A 68 1.36 15.40 0.22
C ARG A 68 0.40 16.54 0.34
N GLN A 69 0.72 17.49 1.22
CA GLN A 69 0.10 18.79 1.18
C GLN A 69 0.76 19.63 0.08
N ARG A 70 -0.03 20.34 -0.68
CA ARG A 70 0.48 21.26 -1.69
C ARG A 70 1.28 22.39 -1.02
N GLY A 71 2.57 22.42 -1.28
CA GLY A 71 3.45 23.49 -0.87
C GLY A 71 3.43 24.68 -1.82
N THR A 72 4.43 25.54 -1.72
CA THR A 72 4.63 26.70 -2.59
C THR A 72 5.30 26.35 -3.93
N GLY A 73 5.84 25.14 -4.07
CA GLY A 73 6.46 24.65 -5.28
C GLY A 73 5.47 24.43 -6.43
N SER A 74 5.97 24.48 -7.66
CA SER A 74 5.18 24.30 -8.87
C SER A 74 5.00 22.84 -9.25
N HIS A 75 5.87 21.97 -8.78
CA HIS A 75 5.87 20.53 -9.09
C HIS A 75 5.30 19.70 -7.96
N LEU A 76 4.67 18.57 -8.33
CA LEU A 76 4.07 17.65 -7.34
C LEU A 76 5.11 17.00 -6.40
N GLU A 77 6.38 16.94 -6.81
CA GLU A 77 7.47 16.39 -5.99
C GLU A 77 8.11 17.40 -5.02
N ASP A 78 7.84 18.71 -5.20
CA ASP A 78 8.39 19.81 -4.38
C ASP A 78 7.65 20.00 -3.06
N MET A 79 7.11 18.96 -2.48
CA MET A 79 6.29 19.05 -1.28
C MET A 79 7.01 18.43 -0.09
N ASP A 80 7.22 19.24 0.91
CA ASP A 80 7.99 18.87 2.10
C ASP A 80 7.17 18.12 3.14
N THR A 81 5.83 18.20 3.09
CA THR A 81 4.98 17.66 4.14
C THR A 81 4.08 16.55 3.62
N ILE A 82 4.11 15.42 4.30
CA ILE A 82 3.17 14.33 4.05
C ILE A 82 1.79 14.80 4.49
N ALA A 83 0.77 14.61 3.65
CA ALA A 83 -0.61 14.87 4.02
C ALA A 83 -1.06 13.80 5.01
N GLY A 84 -1.31 14.20 6.24
CA GLY A 84 -1.86 13.32 7.26
C GLY A 84 -3.34 13.04 6.97
N VAL A 85 -3.65 11.81 6.62
CA VAL A 85 -5.02 11.29 6.70
C VAL A 85 -5.09 10.43 7.94
N ASP A 86 -5.93 10.80 8.89
CA ASP A 86 -6.17 9.99 10.08
C ASP A 86 -7.07 8.81 9.70
N ILE A 87 -6.44 7.74 9.21
CA ILE A 87 -7.13 6.52 8.81
C ILE A 87 -7.72 5.80 10.02
N ALA A 88 -7.04 5.87 11.16
CA ALA A 88 -7.53 5.26 12.40
C ALA A 88 -8.85 5.92 12.85
N ALA A 89 -8.91 7.24 12.87
CA ALA A 89 -10.15 7.96 13.17
C ALA A 89 -11.25 7.70 12.12
N ASN A 90 -10.87 7.64 10.84
CA ASN A 90 -11.82 7.32 9.77
C ASN A 90 -12.41 5.90 9.95
N ALA A 91 -11.60 4.89 10.24
CA ALA A 91 -12.10 3.54 10.49
C ALA A 91 -13.00 3.48 11.73
N ARG A 92 -12.64 4.18 12.82
CA ARG A 92 -13.49 4.30 14.01
C ARG A 92 -14.83 4.94 13.67
N SER A 93 -14.86 5.93 12.80
CA SER A 93 -16.11 6.59 12.38
C SER A 93 -17.09 5.65 11.66
N TRP A 94 -16.59 4.58 11.05
CA TRP A 94 -17.39 3.51 10.45
C TRP A 94 -17.80 2.40 11.44
N GLY A 95 -17.43 2.53 12.73
CA GLY A 95 -17.77 1.54 13.77
C GLY A 95 -16.80 0.38 13.90
N ILE A 96 -15.60 0.48 13.35
CA ILE A 96 -14.53 -0.52 13.47
C ILE A 96 -13.69 -0.22 14.73
N ASP A 97 -13.38 -1.27 15.50
CA ASP A 97 -12.43 -1.16 16.59
C ASP A 97 -11.01 -1.02 16.02
N VAL A 98 -10.22 -0.05 16.50
CA VAL A 98 -8.89 0.21 15.95
C VAL A 98 -7.84 0.13 17.05
N LEU A 99 -6.83 -0.71 16.82
CA LEU A 99 -5.64 -0.87 17.63
C LEU A 99 -4.44 -0.31 16.85
N GLU A 100 -3.86 0.78 17.36
CA GLU A 100 -2.67 1.40 16.78
C GLU A 100 -1.42 0.78 17.41
N VAL A 101 -0.47 0.35 16.58
CA VAL A 101 0.73 -0.36 17.01
C VAL A 101 1.97 0.17 16.32
N HIS A 102 3.10 0.19 17.04
CA HIS A 102 4.35 0.77 16.59
C HIS A 102 5.51 -0.24 16.62
N THR A 103 5.30 -1.40 17.24
CA THR A 103 6.31 -2.46 17.36
C THR A 103 5.74 -3.81 16.96
N ILE A 104 6.62 -4.76 16.65
CA ILE A 104 6.21 -6.14 16.35
C ILE A 104 5.57 -6.81 17.57
N GLU A 105 6.04 -6.49 18.76
CA GLU A 105 5.49 -7.02 20.02
C GLU A 105 4.06 -6.51 20.24
N GLU A 106 3.84 -5.21 20.07
CA GLU A 106 2.48 -4.62 20.12
C GLU A 106 1.56 -5.22 19.06
N PHE A 107 2.07 -5.44 17.84
CA PHE A 107 1.31 -6.09 16.78
C PHE A 107 0.86 -7.51 17.17
N LYS A 108 1.73 -8.31 17.76
CA LYS A 108 1.39 -9.66 18.24
C LYS A 108 0.29 -9.65 19.29
N GLU A 109 0.35 -8.71 20.23
CA GLU A 109 -0.69 -8.59 21.27
C GLU A 109 -2.00 -8.05 20.69
N ALA A 110 -1.94 -7.07 19.81
CA ALA A 110 -3.11 -6.54 19.10
C ALA A 110 -3.78 -7.62 18.24
N TYR A 111 -2.99 -8.47 17.56
CA TYR A 111 -3.54 -9.57 16.78
C TYR A 111 -4.25 -10.60 17.68
N LYS A 112 -3.68 -10.98 18.82
CA LYS A 112 -4.34 -11.87 19.79
C LYS A 112 -5.65 -11.28 20.29
N ALA A 113 -5.66 -9.98 20.62
CA ALA A 113 -6.86 -9.29 21.07
C ALA A 113 -7.93 -9.25 19.96
N ALA A 114 -7.55 -8.92 18.72
CA ALA A 114 -8.45 -8.94 17.58
C ALA A 114 -9.00 -10.34 17.27
N ALA A 115 -8.17 -11.38 17.39
CA ALA A 115 -8.60 -12.76 17.21
C ALA A 115 -9.60 -13.21 18.28
N ALA A 116 -9.44 -12.75 19.52
CA ALA A 116 -10.35 -13.04 20.63
C ALA A 116 -11.66 -12.22 20.59
N SER A 117 -11.67 -11.08 19.91
CA SER A 117 -12.86 -10.24 19.73
C SER A 117 -13.88 -10.91 18.82
N ASP A 118 -15.15 -10.61 19.01
CA ASP A 118 -16.25 -10.95 18.11
C ASP A 118 -16.56 -9.84 17.08
N ARG A 119 -15.88 -8.70 17.17
CA ARG A 119 -16.08 -7.51 16.33
C ARG A 119 -15.02 -7.40 15.24
N ALA A 120 -15.35 -6.67 14.18
CA ALA A 120 -14.35 -6.24 13.19
C ALA A 120 -13.32 -5.33 13.84
N THR A 121 -12.06 -5.64 13.66
CA THR A 121 -10.95 -4.91 14.26
C THR A 121 -9.91 -4.57 13.21
N MET A 122 -9.42 -3.34 13.24
CA MET A 122 -8.29 -2.89 12.44
C MET A 122 -7.05 -2.77 13.33
N ILE A 123 -5.97 -3.40 12.92
CA ILE A 123 -4.63 -3.17 13.47
C ILE A 123 -3.94 -2.20 12.52
N HIS A 124 -3.72 -0.97 12.99
CA HIS A 124 -3.13 0.09 12.21
C HIS A 124 -1.64 0.21 12.51
N ILE A 125 -0.82 0.16 11.46
CA ILE A 125 0.63 0.18 11.54
C ILE A 125 1.16 1.27 10.61
N GLU A 126 1.91 2.21 11.14
CA GLU A 126 2.69 3.12 10.32
C GLU A 126 4.02 2.47 9.91
N THR A 127 4.34 2.55 8.63
CA THR A 127 5.57 2.00 8.07
C THR A 127 6.35 3.08 7.34
N ASP A 128 7.66 2.89 7.21
CA ASP A 128 8.52 3.82 6.50
C ASP A 128 8.20 3.80 4.99
N LEU A 129 7.85 4.98 4.45
CA LEU A 129 7.60 5.18 3.01
C LEU A 129 8.85 4.88 2.16
N MET A 130 10.02 5.16 2.70
CA MET A 130 11.30 5.04 2.00
C MET A 130 12.11 3.82 2.45
N GLY A 131 11.51 2.96 3.26
CA GLY A 131 12.16 1.74 3.74
C GLY A 131 12.67 0.87 2.58
N PRO A 132 13.74 0.10 2.80
CA PRO A 132 14.33 -0.72 1.76
C PRO A 132 13.31 -1.76 1.28
N ASN A 133 13.01 -1.71 0.00
CA ASN A 133 12.26 -2.81 -0.62
C ASN A 133 13.23 -3.97 -0.85
N PRO A 134 12.84 -5.20 -0.52
CA PRO A 134 13.66 -6.34 -0.90
C PRO A 134 13.85 -6.34 -2.42
N PRO A 135 15.05 -6.64 -2.92
CA PRO A 135 15.28 -6.67 -4.36
C PRO A 135 14.34 -7.69 -5.00
N GLY A 136 13.56 -7.24 -5.96
CA GLY A 136 12.74 -8.10 -6.81
C GLY A 136 13.66 -8.95 -7.69
N SER A 137 13.74 -10.24 -7.39
CA SER A 137 14.87 -11.05 -7.84
C SER A 137 14.82 -11.53 -9.28
N SER A 138 13.68 -11.50 -9.96
CA SER A 138 13.61 -12.14 -11.30
C SER A 138 12.71 -11.42 -12.31
N TRP A 139 12.05 -10.36 -11.91
CA TRP A 139 11.16 -9.64 -12.80
C TRP A 139 11.91 -8.48 -13.48
N TRP A 140 12.51 -8.78 -14.61
CA TRP A 140 13.30 -7.82 -15.38
C TRP A 140 12.54 -7.22 -16.57
N ASP A 141 11.57 -7.96 -17.14
CA ASP A 141 10.82 -7.54 -18.34
C ASP A 141 9.68 -6.59 -17.97
N VAL A 142 10.06 -5.41 -17.51
CA VAL A 142 9.15 -4.30 -17.23
C VAL A 142 9.41 -3.21 -18.27
N ALA A 143 8.42 -2.96 -19.11
CA ALA A 143 8.53 -1.95 -20.16
C ALA A 143 8.85 -0.57 -19.60
N ILE A 144 9.84 0.08 -20.20
CA ILE A 144 10.28 1.42 -19.87
C ILE A 144 9.65 2.42 -20.86
N SER A 145 9.41 3.64 -20.42
CA SER A 145 8.91 4.71 -21.29
C SER A 145 9.89 4.97 -22.44
N GLU A 146 9.39 4.90 -23.68
CA GLU A 146 10.16 5.19 -24.89
C GLU A 146 10.46 6.68 -25.06
N VAL A 147 9.60 7.52 -24.44
CA VAL A 147 9.70 8.98 -24.52
C VAL A 147 9.79 9.54 -23.12
N SER A 148 10.92 10.12 -22.77
CA SER A 148 11.14 10.81 -21.51
C SER A 148 12.16 11.93 -21.68
N VAL A 149 11.97 13.00 -20.91
CA VAL A 149 12.98 14.07 -20.76
C VAL A 149 13.99 13.74 -19.66
N LEU A 150 13.76 12.70 -18.87
CA LEU A 150 14.64 12.27 -17.79
C LEU A 150 15.74 11.38 -18.35
N GLU A 151 16.99 11.78 -18.14
CA GLU A 151 18.15 11.02 -18.57
C GLU A 151 18.21 9.61 -17.93
N SER A 152 17.77 9.49 -16.68
CA SER A 152 17.67 8.21 -16.00
C SER A 152 16.69 7.24 -16.67
N THR A 153 15.56 7.74 -17.15
CA THR A 153 14.57 6.93 -17.87
C THR A 153 15.09 6.55 -19.27
N GLN A 154 15.78 7.46 -19.96
CA GLN A 154 16.39 7.18 -21.27
C GLN A 154 17.44 6.08 -21.15
N ARG A 155 18.32 6.14 -20.16
CA ARG A 155 19.30 5.07 -19.90
C ARG A 155 18.64 3.76 -19.55
N ALA A 156 17.63 3.77 -18.67
CA ALA A 156 16.90 2.56 -18.31
C ALA A 156 16.21 1.91 -19.54
N TYR A 157 15.73 2.73 -20.51
CA TYR A 157 15.17 2.22 -21.75
C TYR A 157 16.22 1.55 -22.65
N GLU A 158 17.42 2.15 -22.78
CA GLU A 158 18.54 1.56 -23.51
C GLU A 158 18.96 0.21 -22.91
N ASP A 159 19.11 0.15 -21.58
CA ASP A 159 19.42 -1.08 -20.86
C ASP A 159 18.34 -2.15 -21.10
N TYR A 160 17.07 -1.80 -20.99
CA TYR A 160 15.95 -2.69 -21.26
C TYR A 160 15.98 -3.25 -22.70
N GLN A 161 16.26 -2.41 -23.70
CA GLN A 161 16.38 -2.85 -25.09
C GLN A 161 17.56 -3.83 -25.29
N ASN A 162 18.65 -3.63 -24.56
CA ASN A 162 19.81 -4.52 -24.60
C ASN A 162 19.50 -5.87 -23.93
N ASP A 163 18.82 -5.86 -22.78
CA ASP A 163 18.43 -7.07 -22.04
C ASP A 163 17.42 -7.93 -22.82
N ARG A 164 16.61 -7.32 -23.69
CA ARG A 164 15.69 -8.06 -24.56
C ARG A 164 16.38 -8.82 -25.70
N LYS A 165 17.54 -8.39 -26.19
CA LYS A 165 18.21 -9.01 -27.33
C LYS A 165 18.52 -10.49 -27.15
N PRO A 166 19.02 -10.98 -25.99
CA PRO A 166 19.30 -12.39 -25.78
C PRO A 166 18.04 -13.20 -25.44
N GLN A 167 16.88 -12.60 -25.31
CA GLN A 167 15.65 -13.29 -24.96
C GLN A 167 15.21 -14.21 -26.12
N ARG A 168 14.91 -15.47 -25.80
CA ARG A 168 14.35 -16.39 -26.77
C ARG A 168 12.90 -16.01 -27.08
N HIS A 169 12.61 -15.80 -28.36
CA HIS A 169 11.22 -15.67 -28.81
C HIS A 169 10.65 -17.10 -28.91
N TYR A 170 9.72 -17.39 -28.02
CA TYR A 170 8.90 -18.61 -28.16
C TYR A 170 7.75 -18.27 -29.09
N LEU A 171 7.73 -18.90 -30.25
CA LEU A 171 6.61 -18.87 -31.20
C LEU A 171 5.56 -19.90 -30.80
#